data_193c47e4f2407e1f512f741c6d468f7b
#
_entry.id   193c47e4f2407e1f512f741c6d468f7b
#
_cell.length_a   1.000
_cell.length_b   1.000
_cell.length_c   1.000
_cell.angle_alpha   90.00
_cell.angle_beta   90.00
_cell.angle_gamma   90.00
#
_symmetry.space_group_name_H-M   'P 1'
#
loop_
_entity.id
_entity.type
_entity.pdbx_description
1 polymer ?
#
loop_
_entity_poly.entity_id
_entity_poly.type
_entity_poly.pdbx_seq_one_letter_code
_entity_poly.pdbx_strand_id
1 'polypeptide(L)'
;DINSPSLKVIADHIRACSFLIADGVMPSNDGRGYVLRRIIRRAIRHGYKLGQKGLFFHKLVHDLVLAMGDAYPELKAEEARVTAALKQEEEQFAKTLEHGMQVLEEALAGGAKALAGEVVFKLYDTFGFPVDMTADICRERDITPDLAGFEAAMAAQRERARAHSTFKMAGQLEYSGAETCFEGYVRTSVDAKVLAL
;
A
#
# COMPACT_ATOMS: atom_id res chain seq x y z
N ASP A 1 -0.13 -26.81 7.76
CA ASP A 1 0.06 -27.44 6.45
C ASP A 1 0.88 -26.51 5.55
N ILE A 2 2.04 -26.97 5.09
CA ILE A 2 2.96 -26.24 4.22
C ILE A 2 2.31 -25.82 2.89
N ASN A 3 1.25 -26.49 2.48
CA ASN A 3 0.48 -26.19 1.27
C ASN A 3 -0.56 -25.09 1.46
N SER A 4 -0.67 -24.52 2.66
CA SER A 4 -1.60 -23.41 2.93
C SER A 4 -1.41 -22.27 1.91
N PRO A 5 -2.49 -21.81 1.26
CA PRO A 5 -2.41 -20.64 0.38
C PRO A 5 -1.84 -19.40 1.06
N SER A 6 -2.11 -19.22 2.35
CA SER A 6 -1.58 -18.10 3.13
C SER A 6 -0.05 -18.15 3.27
N LEU A 7 0.55 -19.32 3.45
CA LEU A 7 2.01 -19.45 3.49
C LEU A 7 2.65 -19.14 2.13
N LYS A 8 2.01 -19.57 1.03
CA LYS A 8 2.48 -19.26 -0.33
C LYS A 8 2.45 -17.76 -0.60
N VAL A 9 1.37 -17.07 -0.17
CA VAL A 9 1.27 -15.61 -0.30
C VAL A 9 2.37 -14.91 0.52
N ILE A 10 2.61 -15.32 1.76
CA ILE A 10 3.66 -14.73 2.60
C ILE A 10 5.04 -14.93 1.96
N ALA A 11 5.35 -16.14 1.48
CA ALA A 11 6.63 -16.44 0.84
C ALA A 11 6.85 -15.66 -0.47
N ASP A 12 5.82 -15.53 -1.30
CA ASP A 12 5.87 -14.71 -2.51
C ASP A 12 6.06 -13.23 -2.19
N HIS A 13 5.31 -12.72 -1.20
CA HIS A 13 5.29 -11.32 -0.88
C HIS A 13 6.55 -10.85 -0.14
N ILE A 14 7.18 -11.69 0.71
CA ILE A 14 8.47 -11.30 1.31
C ILE A 14 9.54 -11.11 0.24
N ARG A 15 9.57 -11.99 -0.76
CA ARG A 15 10.48 -11.86 -1.90
C ARG A 15 10.21 -10.56 -2.67
N ALA A 16 8.95 -10.35 -3.11
CA ALA A 16 8.58 -9.17 -3.88
C ALA A 16 8.89 -7.85 -3.13
N CYS A 17 8.53 -7.77 -1.84
CA CYS A 17 8.78 -6.57 -1.03
C CYS A 17 10.26 -6.31 -0.83
N SER A 18 11.05 -7.34 -0.55
CA SER A 18 12.49 -7.18 -0.31
C SER A 18 13.23 -6.68 -1.55
N PHE A 19 12.95 -7.21 -2.73
CA PHE A 19 13.53 -6.72 -3.98
C PHE A 19 13.07 -5.30 -4.31
N LEU A 20 11.79 -4.97 -4.16
CA LEU A 20 11.31 -3.61 -4.40
C LEU A 20 12.00 -2.59 -3.49
N ILE A 21 12.21 -2.93 -2.20
CA ILE A 21 12.90 -2.03 -1.27
C ILE A 21 14.40 -1.96 -1.61
N ALA A 22 15.04 -3.08 -1.96
CA ALA A 22 16.42 -3.09 -2.41
C ALA A 22 16.62 -2.19 -3.64
N ASP A 23 15.65 -2.18 -4.57
CA ASP A 23 15.62 -1.30 -5.75
C ASP A 23 15.21 0.16 -5.44
N GLY A 24 15.05 0.53 -4.17
CA GLY A 24 14.79 1.90 -3.74
C GLY A 24 13.32 2.30 -3.62
N VAL A 25 12.36 1.38 -3.79
CA VAL A 25 10.94 1.67 -3.54
C VAL A 25 10.67 1.62 -2.04
N MET A 26 10.13 2.69 -1.48
CA MET A 26 9.74 2.74 -0.06
C MET A 26 8.21 2.78 0.09
N PRO A 27 7.64 2.19 1.16
CA PRO A 27 6.20 2.27 1.42
C PRO A 27 5.74 3.73 1.52
N SER A 28 4.69 4.08 0.78
CA SER A 28 4.12 5.44 0.77
C SER A 28 2.61 5.42 0.57
N ASN A 29 1.98 6.60 0.52
CA ASN A 29 0.53 6.74 0.34
C ASN A 29 0.10 6.78 -1.14
N ASP A 30 1.05 6.86 -2.06
CA ASP A 30 0.79 6.99 -3.49
C ASP A 30 1.82 6.24 -4.35
N GLY A 31 1.56 6.16 -5.64
CA GLY A 31 2.47 5.61 -6.63
C GLY A 31 2.95 4.18 -6.33
N ARG A 32 4.20 3.91 -6.65
CA ARG A 32 4.84 2.59 -6.47
C ARG A 32 4.92 2.19 -4.99
N GLY A 33 5.17 3.15 -4.11
CA GLY A 33 5.24 2.90 -2.67
C GLY A 33 3.89 2.48 -2.07
N TYR A 34 2.76 2.98 -2.59
CA TYR A 34 1.44 2.50 -2.22
C TYR A 34 1.21 1.04 -2.64
N VAL A 35 1.65 0.66 -3.83
CA VAL A 35 1.57 -0.75 -4.27
C VAL A 35 2.38 -1.66 -3.34
N LEU A 36 3.61 -1.26 -3.00
CA LEU A 36 4.44 -1.98 -2.04
C LEU A 36 3.73 -2.12 -0.68
N ARG A 37 3.17 -1.03 -0.16
CA ARG A 37 2.39 -1.05 1.10
C ARG A 37 1.23 -2.04 1.07
N ARG A 38 0.51 -2.12 -0.05
CA ARG A 38 -0.58 -3.09 -0.24
C ARG A 38 -0.08 -4.54 -0.15
N ILE A 39 1.05 -4.83 -0.77
CA ILE A 39 1.66 -6.18 -0.76
C ILE A 39 2.07 -6.55 0.68
N ILE A 40 2.74 -5.64 1.39
CA ILE A 40 3.16 -5.84 2.79
C ILE A 40 1.93 -6.14 3.67
N ARG A 41 0.90 -5.30 3.63
CA ARG A 41 -0.30 -5.45 4.46
C ARG A 41 -1.08 -6.71 4.16
N ARG A 42 -1.11 -7.13 2.89
CA ARG A 42 -1.70 -8.42 2.50
C ARG A 42 -0.96 -9.60 3.16
N ALA A 43 0.37 -9.60 3.15
CA ALA A 43 1.16 -10.65 3.80
C ALA A 43 0.92 -10.69 5.32
N ILE A 44 0.90 -9.53 5.98
CA ILE A 44 0.64 -9.42 7.42
C ILE A 44 -0.77 -9.97 7.75
N ARG A 45 -1.78 -9.63 6.97
CA ARG A 45 -3.14 -10.17 7.12
C ARG A 45 -3.17 -11.70 6.98
N HIS A 46 -2.41 -12.27 6.04
CA HIS A 46 -2.32 -13.72 5.90
C HIS A 46 -1.63 -14.38 7.11
N GLY A 47 -0.64 -13.72 7.71
CA GLY A 47 -0.08 -14.15 8.99
C GLY A 47 -1.11 -14.13 10.12
N TYR A 48 -1.87 -13.04 10.23
CA TYR A 48 -2.97 -12.95 11.20
C TYR A 48 -4.00 -14.07 11.03
N LYS A 49 -4.39 -14.39 9.78
CA LYS A 49 -5.28 -15.52 9.44
C LYS A 49 -4.72 -16.87 9.90
N LEU A 50 -3.41 -17.03 9.92
CA LEU A 50 -2.71 -18.23 10.42
C LEU A 50 -2.56 -18.24 11.94
N GLY A 51 -3.07 -17.23 12.65
CA GLY A 51 -2.98 -17.10 14.10
C GLY A 51 -1.72 -16.39 14.61
N GLN A 52 -0.93 -15.81 13.72
CA GLN A 52 0.25 -15.01 14.08
C GLN A 52 -0.19 -13.64 14.61
N LYS A 53 0.03 -13.39 15.91
CA LYS A 53 -0.37 -12.14 16.58
C LYS A 53 0.77 -11.14 16.78
N GLY A 54 2.01 -11.59 16.67
CA GLY A 54 3.20 -10.73 16.82
C GLY A 54 3.77 -10.31 15.48
N LEU A 55 4.70 -9.36 15.53
CA LEU A 55 5.47 -8.95 14.36
C LEU A 55 6.33 -10.11 13.86
N PHE A 56 6.23 -10.44 12.59
CA PHE A 56 6.90 -11.62 12.01
C PHE A 56 7.47 -11.36 10.61
N PHE A 57 6.79 -10.52 9.79
CA PHE A 57 7.06 -10.43 8.36
C PHE A 57 8.48 -9.91 8.07
N HIS A 58 8.91 -8.87 8.79
CA HIS A 58 10.28 -8.34 8.67
C HIS A 58 11.37 -9.36 9.05
N LYS A 59 11.06 -10.34 9.90
CA LYS A 59 12.04 -11.37 10.32
C LYS A 59 12.38 -12.34 9.19
N LEU A 60 11.44 -12.53 8.24
CA LEU A 60 11.63 -13.41 7.09
C LEU A 60 12.65 -12.85 6.07
N VAL A 61 13.07 -11.59 6.20
CA VAL A 61 14.12 -11.02 5.34
C VAL A 61 15.42 -11.79 5.47
N HIS A 62 15.81 -12.14 6.69
CA HIS A 62 17.03 -12.93 6.93
C HIS A 62 16.96 -14.31 6.24
N ASP A 63 15.84 -15.01 6.38
CA ASP A 63 15.65 -16.31 5.73
C ASP A 63 15.69 -16.20 4.20
N LEU A 64 15.11 -15.11 3.66
CA LEU A 64 15.19 -14.82 2.23
C LEU A 64 16.63 -14.56 1.77
N VAL A 65 17.42 -13.81 2.54
CA VAL A 65 18.84 -13.55 2.26
C VAL A 65 19.63 -14.84 2.28
N LEU A 66 19.37 -15.74 3.24
CA LEU A 66 20.02 -17.07 3.26
C LEU A 66 19.65 -17.90 2.02
N ALA A 67 18.41 -17.82 1.56
CA ALA A 67 17.92 -18.62 0.42
C ALA A 67 18.38 -18.07 -0.94
N MET A 68 18.48 -16.75 -1.10
CA MET A 68 18.68 -16.10 -2.41
C MET A 68 19.89 -15.17 -2.51
N GLY A 69 20.50 -14.80 -1.37
CA GLY A 69 21.53 -13.78 -1.33
C GLY A 69 22.83 -14.13 -2.07
N ASP A 70 23.11 -15.42 -2.32
CA ASP A 70 24.27 -15.80 -3.13
C ASP A 70 24.07 -15.48 -4.62
N ALA A 71 22.84 -15.62 -5.10
CA ALA A 71 22.47 -15.27 -6.47
C ALA A 71 22.17 -13.76 -6.64
N TYR A 72 21.81 -13.08 -5.54
CA TYR A 72 21.41 -11.67 -5.51
C TYR A 72 22.16 -10.93 -4.39
N PRO A 73 23.44 -10.55 -4.60
CA PRO A 73 24.28 -9.90 -3.57
C PRO A 73 23.68 -8.59 -3.03
N GLU A 74 22.87 -7.88 -3.82
CA GLU A 74 22.15 -6.68 -3.45
C GLU A 74 21.18 -6.92 -2.27
N LEU A 75 20.58 -8.10 -2.18
CA LEU A 75 19.74 -8.46 -1.03
C LEU A 75 20.55 -8.52 0.27
N LYS A 76 21.77 -9.06 0.23
CA LYS A 76 22.68 -9.08 1.40
C LYS A 76 23.08 -7.66 1.80
N ALA A 77 23.44 -6.84 0.80
CA ALA A 77 23.89 -5.47 1.05
C ALA A 77 22.78 -4.61 1.68
N GLU A 78 21.52 -4.85 1.30
CA GLU A 78 20.36 -4.06 1.71
C GLU A 78 19.54 -4.70 2.84
N GLU A 79 19.94 -5.84 3.39
CA GLU A 79 19.19 -6.60 4.40
C GLU A 79 18.71 -5.72 5.57
N ALA A 80 19.60 -4.90 6.11
CA ALA A 80 19.27 -4.04 7.25
C ALA A 80 18.22 -2.99 6.89
N ARG A 81 18.32 -2.37 5.70
CA ARG A 81 17.38 -1.37 5.21
C ARG A 81 16.01 -1.99 4.92
N VAL A 82 15.99 -3.15 4.27
CA VAL A 82 14.76 -3.90 3.97
C VAL A 82 14.05 -4.28 5.25
N THR A 83 14.78 -4.85 6.22
CA THR A 83 14.24 -5.25 7.52
C THR A 83 13.65 -4.07 8.27
N ALA A 84 14.34 -2.93 8.31
CA ALA A 84 13.85 -1.73 8.99
C ALA A 84 12.58 -1.16 8.34
N ALA A 85 12.53 -1.08 7.01
CA ALA A 85 11.38 -0.59 6.27
C ALA A 85 10.14 -1.49 6.47
N LEU A 86 10.31 -2.80 6.37
CA LEU A 86 9.23 -3.76 6.60
C LEU A 86 8.76 -3.74 8.05
N LYS A 87 9.67 -3.67 9.01
CA LYS A 87 9.33 -3.57 10.43
C LYS A 87 8.50 -2.34 10.74
N GLN A 88 8.89 -1.18 10.23
CA GLN A 88 8.16 0.08 10.43
C GLN A 88 6.73 -0.01 9.88
N GLU A 89 6.53 -0.53 8.67
CA GLU A 89 5.20 -0.66 8.08
C GLU A 89 4.36 -1.72 8.81
N GLU A 90 4.98 -2.83 9.25
CA GLU A 90 4.34 -3.87 10.03
C GLU A 90 3.88 -3.36 11.40
N GLU A 91 4.73 -2.62 12.12
CA GLU A 91 4.38 -1.98 13.40
C GLU A 91 3.24 -0.99 13.25
N GLN A 92 3.25 -0.21 12.18
CA GLN A 92 2.20 0.76 11.90
C GLN A 92 0.86 0.07 11.62
N PHE A 93 0.85 -0.99 10.82
CA PHE A 93 -0.37 -1.71 10.49
C PHE A 93 -0.87 -2.59 11.64
N ALA A 94 0.01 -3.17 12.45
CA ALA A 94 -0.36 -3.96 13.61
C ALA A 94 -1.24 -3.19 14.62
N LYS A 95 -1.04 -1.86 14.74
CA LYS A 95 -1.84 -1.00 15.63
C LYS A 95 -3.33 -0.96 15.26
N THR A 96 -3.65 -1.13 14.01
CA THR A 96 -5.01 -0.96 13.49
C THR A 96 -5.63 -2.27 12.99
N LEU A 97 -4.81 -3.29 12.72
CA LEU A 97 -5.27 -4.55 12.12
C LEU A 97 -6.33 -5.25 12.97
N GLU A 98 -6.08 -5.43 14.25
CA GLU A 98 -7.01 -6.14 15.13
C GLU A 98 -8.36 -5.41 15.24
N HIS A 99 -8.34 -4.09 15.44
CA HIS A 99 -9.54 -3.27 15.48
C HIS A 99 -10.28 -3.26 14.13
N GLY A 100 -9.54 -3.13 13.03
CA GLY A 100 -10.14 -3.18 11.69
C GLY A 100 -10.82 -4.52 11.40
N MET A 101 -10.19 -5.62 11.82
CA MET A 101 -10.80 -6.96 11.72
C MET A 101 -12.05 -7.08 12.59
N GLN A 102 -12.04 -6.53 13.80
CA GLN A 102 -13.23 -6.50 14.67
C GLN A 102 -14.39 -5.72 14.02
N VAL A 103 -14.13 -4.52 13.50
CA VAL A 103 -15.15 -3.72 12.79
C VAL A 103 -15.72 -4.49 11.60
N LEU A 104 -14.87 -5.21 10.86
CA LEU A 104 -15.31 -6.04 9.75
C LEU A 104 -16.21 -7.21 10.23
N GLU A 105 -15.80 -7.91 11.28
CA GLU A 105 -16.59 -9.01 11.86
C GLU A 105 -17.97 -8.54 12.36
N GLU A 106 -18.00 -7.39 13.03
CA GLU A 106 -19.26 -6.77 13.51
C GLU A 106 -20.19 -6.41 12.34
N ALA A 107 -19.62 -5.83 11.25
CA ALA A 107 -20.41 -5.48 10.07
C ALA A 107 -20.94 -6.70 9.31
N LEU A 108 -20.29 -7.85 9.45
CA LEU A 108 -20.69 -9.12 8.82
C LEU A 108 -21.51 -10.02 9.75
N ALA A 109 -21.73 -9.61 10.99
CA ALA A 109 -22.55 -10.34 11.93
C ALA A 109 -24.01 -10.50 11.40
N GLY A 110 -24.65 -11.62 11.71
CA GLY A 110 -26.04 -11.88 11.30
C GLY A 110 -26.21 -12.40 9.87
N GLY A 111 -25.13 -12.81 9.19
CA GLY A 111 -25.20 -13.42 7.86
C GLY A 111 -25.38 -12.41 6.73
N ALA A 112 -24.87 -11.20 6.89
CA ALA A 112 -24.85 -10.18 5.85
C ALA A 112 -24.18 -10.71 4.58
N LYS A 113 -24.81 -10.52 3.42
CA LYS A 113 -24.26 -10.89 2.10
C LYS A 113 -23.59 -9.74 1.38
N ALA A 114 -23.61 -8.56 1.97
CA ALA A 114 -22.99 -7.36 1.42
C ALA A 114 -22.31 -6.57 2.53
N LEU A 115 -21.18 -5.95 2.21
CA LEU A 115 -20.45 -5.01 3.08
C LEU A 115 -20.71 -3.60 2.57
N ALA A 116 -21.27 -2.72 3.41
CA ALA A 116 -21.59 -1.35 3.04
C ALA A 116 -20.33 -0.54 2.67
N GLY A 117 -20.43 0.32 1.66
CA GLY A 117 -19.33 1.15 1.15
C GLY A 117 -18.73 2.07 2.21
N GLU A 118 -19.52 2.58 3.14
CA GLU A 118 -19.04 3.37 4.28
C GLU A 118 -18.14 2.56 5.22
N VAL A 119 -18.43 1.27 5.41
CA VAL A 119 -17.57 0.38 6.21
C VAL A 119 -16.28 0.10 5.46
N VAL A 120 -16.34 -0.16 4.15
CA VAL A 120 -15.14 -0.32 3.30
C VAL A 120 -14.27 0.95 3.38
N PHE A 121 -14.88 2.13 3.31
CA PHE A 121 -14.20 3.40 3.45
C PHE A 121 -13.57 3.58 4.83
N LYS A 122 -14.28 3.27 5.90
CA LYS A 122 -13.76 3.34 7.27
C LYS A 122 -12.55 2.41 7.46
N LEU A 123 -12.62 1.19 6.93
CA LEU A 123 -11.52 0.24 6.96
C LEU A 123 -10.27 0.79 6.22
N TYR A 124 -10.49 1.44 5.08
CA TYR A 124 -9.44 2.05 4.30
C TYR A 124 -8.83 3.28 4.99
N ASP A 125 -9.66 4.26 5.34
CA ASP A 125 -9.24 5.58 5.82
C ASP A 125 -8.69 5.54 7.25
N THR A 126 -9.37 4.82 8.14
CA THR A 126 -9.04 4.79 9.57
C THR A 126 -8.10 3.64 9.94
N PHE A 127 -8.33 2.45 9.39
CA PHE A 127 -7.58 1.26 9.78
C PHE A 127 -6.49 0.87 8.77
N GLY A 128 -6.41 1.58 7.65
CA GLY A 128 -5.38 1.35 6.63
C GLY A 128 -5.51 0.02 5.88
N PHE A 129 -6.72 -0.52 5.78
CA PHE A 129 -7.00 -1.71 4.98
C PHE A 129 -7.04 -1.33 3.50
N PRO A 130 -6.12 -1.81 2.67
CA PRO A 130 -6.27 -1.63 1.23
C PRO A 130 -7.60 -2.21 0.75
N VAL A 131 -8.26 -1.52 -0.20
CA VAL A 131 -9.60 -1.93 -0.69
C VAL A 131 -9.60 -3.34 -1.25
N ASP A 132 -8.55 -3.70 -1.98
CA ASP A 132 -8.36 -5.04 -2.52
C ASP A 132 -8.24 -6.11 -1.42
N MET A 133 -7.62 -5.79 -0.29
CA MET A 133 -7.55 -6.69 0.86
C MET A 133 -8.94 -6.89 1.48
N THR A 134 -9.73 -5.82 1.64
CA THR A 134 -11.12 -5.92 2.10
C THR A 134 -11.97 -6.74 1.14
N ALA A 135 -11.81 -6.51 -0.17
CA ALA A 135 -12.51 -7.28 -1.20
C ALA A 135 -12.12 -8.78 -1.18
N ASP A 136 -10.85 -9.10 -0.96
CA ASP A 136 -10.38 -10.48 -0.82
C ASP A 136 -11.01 -11.17 0.42
N ILE A 137 -11.11 -10.47 1.55
CA ILE A 137 -11.76 -10.99 2.75
C ILE A 137 -13.26 -11.26 2.49
N CYS A 138 -13.93 -10.33 1.82
CA CYS A 138 -15.33 -10.49 1.44
C CYS A 138 -15.52 -11.69 0.51
N ARG A 139 -14.66 -11.85 -0.50
CA ARG A 139 -14.71 -12.98 -1.44
C ARG A 139 -14.50 -14.33 -0.74
N GLU A 140 -13.60 -14.41 0.24
CA GLU A 140 -13.39 -15.63 1.04
C GLU A 140 -14.64 -16.06 1.83
N ARG A 141 -15.62 -15.17 2.00
CA ARG A 141 -16.85 -15.36 2.77
C ARG A 141 -18.14 -15.28 1.94
N ASP A 142 -18.01 -15.27 0.61
CA ASP A 142 -19.11 -15.09 -0.34
C ASP A 142 -19.94 -13.80 -0.09
N ILE A 143 -19.26 -12.72 0.26
CA ILE A 143 -19.80 -11.39 0.53
C ILE A 143 -19.42 -10.44 -0.59
N THR A 144 -20.35 -9.56 -0.98
CA THR A 144 -20.12 -8.52 -1.99
C THR A 144 -19.82 -7.18 -1.31
N PRO A 145 -18.62 -6.59 -1.50
CA PRO A 145 -18.33 -5.23 -1.02
C PRO A 145 -19.01 -4.19 -1.94
N ASP A 146 -19.62 -3.15 -1.35
CA ASP A 146 -20.14 -2.00 -2.09
C ASP A 146 -19.01 -1.04 -2.48
N LEU A 147 -18.35 -1.33 -3.59
CA LEU A 147 -17.26 -0.50 -4.11
C LEU A 147 -17.76 0.84 -4.66
N ALA A 148 -19.02 0.93 -5.13
CA ALA A 148 -19.58 2.19 -5.60
C ALA A 148 -19.78 3.17 -4.43
N GLY A 149 -20.33 2.69 -3.32
CA GLY A 149 -20.45 3.47 -2.08
C GLY A 149 -19.08 3.88 -1.51
N PHE A 150 -18.08 3.00 -1.60
CA PHE A 150 -16.71 3.35 -1.24
C PHE A 150 -16.16 4.51 -2.08
N GLU A 151 -16.30 4.47 -3.41
CA GLU A 151 -15.82 5.53 -4.31
C GLU A 151 -16.54 6.86 -4.04
N ALA A 152 -17.85 6.83 -3.76
CA ALA A 152 -18.61 8.02 -3.37
C ALA A 152 -18.08 8.64 -2.06
N ALA A 153 -17.78 7.82 -1.05
CA ALA A 153 -17.21 8.26 0.22
C ALA A 153 -15.80 8.87 0.03
N MET A 154 -14.97 8.24 -0.82
CA MET A 154 -13.66 8.74 -1.20
C MET A 154 -13.73 10.10 -1.92
N ALA A 155 -14.68 10.27 -2.84
CA ALA A 155 -14.89 11.53 -3.55
C ALA A 155 -15.28 12.65 -2.57
N ALA A 156 -16.21 12.37 -1.64
CA ALA A 156 -16.62 13.32 -0.60
C ALA A 156 -15.46 13.69 0.34
N GLN A 157 -14.59 12.76 0.69
CA GLN A 157 -13.40 13.04 1.50
C GLN A 157 -12.42 13.96 0.75
N ARG A 158 -12.14 13.67 -0.53
CA ARG A 158 -11.24 14.50 -1.36
C ARG A 158 -11.77 15.93 -1.50
N GLU A 159 -13.07 16.09 -1.65
CA GLU A 159 -13.71 17.40 -1.75
C GLU A 159 -13.59 18.19 -0.43
N ARG A 160 -13.84 17.54 0.69
CA ARG A 160 -13.61 18.14 2.03
C ARG A 160 -12.16 18.56 2.23
N ALA A 161 -11.20 17.71 1.87
CA ALA A 161 -9.79 18.01 1.96
C ALA A 161 -9.40 19.22 1.08
N ARG A 162 -9.94 19.32 -0.14
CA ARG A 162 -9.74 20.49 -1.02
C ARG A 162 -10.35 21.77 -0.43
N ALA A 163 -11.54 21.68 0.14
CA ALA A 163 -12.21 22.84 0.77
C ALA A 163 -11.47 23.35 2.00
N HIS A 164 -10.77 22.47 2.74
CA HIS A 164 -9.95 22.84 3.89
C HIS A 164 -8.49 23.16 3.52
N SER A 165 -8.07 22.90 2.28
CA SER A 165 -6.73 23.23 1.83
C SER A 165 -6.63 24.74 1.60
N THR A 166 -6.00 25.44 2.55
CA THR A 166 -5.62 26.85 2.42
C THR A 166 -4.34 27.07 1.63
N PHE A 167 -3.94 26.09 0.82
CA PHE A 167 -2.76 26.19 -0.03
C PHE A 167 -3.08 27.21 -1.14
N LYS A 168 -2.87 28.49 -0.83
CA LYS A 168 -2.73 29.53 -1.83
C LYS A 168 -1.42 29.24 -2.55
N MET A 169 -1.49 28.78 -3.80
CA MET A 169 -0.33 28.83 -4.68
C MET A 169 0.18 30.26 -4.64
N ALA A 170 1.33 30.47 -4.02
CA ALA A 170 1.99 31.77 -4.07
C ALA A 170 2.40 32.02 -5.52
N GLY A 171 1.73 33.00 -6.18
CA GLY A 171 2.06 33.46 -7.52
C GLY A 171 1.70 32.45 -8.61
N GLN A 172 0.58 32.63 -9.28
CA GLN A 172 0.45 32.09 -10.63
C GLN A 172 1.46 32.82 -11.48
N LEU A 173 2.34 32.04 -12.16
CA LEU A 173 3.23 32.60 -13.15
C LEU A 173 2.38 33.17 -14.29
N GLU A 174 2.30 34.50 -14.39
CA GLU A 174 1.63 35.17 -15.52
C GLU A 174 2.58 35.18 -16.71
N TYR A 175 2.46 34.20 -17.56
CA TYR A 175 3.23 34.07 -18.79
C TYR A 175 2.28 33.85 -19.95
N SER A 176 2.35 34.76 -20.93
CA SER A 176 1.51 34.74 -22.15
C SER A 176 2.29 34.41 -23.43
N GLY A 177 3.49 33.86 -23.30
CA GLY A 177 4.36 33.51 -24.42
C GLY A 177 4.12 32.08 -24.95
N ALA A 178 5.07 31.59 -25.73
CA ALA A 178 5.02 30.25 -26.31
C ALA A 178 5.07 29.15 -25.23
N GLU A 179 4.29 28.09 -25.43
CA GLU A 179 4.28 26.94 -24.54
C GLU A 179 5.62 26.20 -24.59
N THR A 180 5.98 25.57 -23.45
CA THR A 180 7.16 24.72 -23.36
C THR A 180 6.95 23.44 -24.18
N CYS A 181 7.91 23.13 -25.07
CA CYS A 181 7.88 21.90 -25.85
C CYS A 181 8.62 20.80 -25.07
N PHE A 182 7.94 19.67 -24.81
CA PHE A 182 8.55 18.52 -24.17
C PHE A 182 9.26 17.63 -25.19
N GLU A 183 10.59 17.52 -25.09
CA GLU A 183 11.43 16.74 -26.01
C GLU A 183 11.91 15.40 -25.41
N GLY A 184 11.50 15.05 -24.20
CA GLY A 184 12.00 13.90 -23.45
C GLY A 184 11.72 12.52 -24.04
N TYR A 185 10.85 12.42 -25.05
CA TYR A 185 10.66 11.17 -25.81
C TYR A 185 11.73 10.90 -26.86
N VAL A 186 12.45 11.95 -27.28
CA VAL A 186 13.41 11.89 -28.40
C VAL A 186 14.85 12.15 -27.92
N ARG A 187 15.01 12.94 -26.85
CA ARG A 187 16.31 13.38 -26.33
C ARG A 187 16.37 13.23 -24.82
N THR A 188 17.56 12.94 -24.30
CA THR A 188 17.83 12.86 -22.84
C THR A 188 18.34 14.20 -22.28
N SER A 189 18.74 15.12 -23.14
CA SER A 189 19.20 16.48 -22.80
C SER A 189 18.82 17.46 -23.89
N VAL A 190 18.49 18.69 -23.50
CA VAL A 190 18.13 19.78 -24.40
C VAL A 190 18.59 21.11 -23.80
N ASP A 191 19.09 22.00 -24.65
CA ASP A 191 19.36 23.38 -24.24
C ASP A 191 18.04 24.15 -24.22
N ALA A 192 17.70 24.75 -23.08
CA ALA A 192 16.48 25.52 -22.91
C ALA A 192 16.78 26.90 -22.32
N LYS A 193 15.94 27.88 -22.66
CA LYS A 193 16.00 29.22 -22.10
C LYS A 193 14.82 29.44 -21.15
N VAL A 194 15.11 29.85 -19.93
CA VAL A 194 14.06 30.27 -18.98
C VAL A 194 13.51 31.61 -19.47
N LEU A 195 12.20 31.64 -19.73
CA LEU A 195 11.51 32.84 -20.25
C LEU A 195 10.73 33.58 -19.15
N ALA A 196 10.38 32.92 -18.08
CA ALA A 196 9.72 33.52 -16.92
C ALA A 196 10.08 32.72 -15.64
N LEU A 197 10.10 33.40 -14.50
CA LEU A 197 10.35 32.87 -13.16
C LEU A 197 9.25 33.36 -12.22
#